data_5fd58b4984e7ebd1a484e15f1757ad07
#
_entry.id   5fd58b4984e7ebd1a484e15f1757ad07
#
_cell.length_a   1.000
_cell.length_b   1.000
_cell.length_c   1.000
_cell.angle_alpha   90.00
_cell.angle_beta   90.00
_cell.angle_gamma   90.00
#
_symmetry.space_group_name_H-M   'P 1'
#
loop_
_entity.id
_entity.type
_entity.pdbx_description
1 polymer ?
#
loop_
_entity_poly.entity_id
_entity_poly.type
_entity_poly.pdbx_seq_one_letter_code
_entity_poly.pdbx_strand_id
1 'polypeptide(L)'
;IHIVVTPPGTGKTTNCLIPTFDEAGNNGMHPIFLNPSRAFTNSLYPDQDERHYHTDITKNETGVYGVSLSILYSKKYKHVRDKCQILIIDEFEDVFNLMHSELGMRVSVDEYIERMDNFKKIIADASTVVIADAFLSQNSFDFIVGLAEFSNKKVFVYRSSKPKNMPEIF
;
A
#
# COMPACT_ATOMS: atom_id res chain seq x y z
N ILE A 1 2.43 3.27 -12.35
CA ILE A 1 2.39 3.64 -10.93
C ILE A 1 1.81 5.05 -10.82
N HIS A 2 0.79 5.23 -10.00
CA HIS A 2 0.16 6.52 -9.73
C HIS A 2 0.59 6.99 -8.34
N ILE A 3 1.22 8.14 -8.25
CA ILE A 3 1.67 8.76 -7.00
C ILE A 3 0.75 9.93 -6.68
N VAL A 4 0.08 9.89 -5.54
CA VAL A 4 -0.85 10.93 -5.06
C VAL A 4 -0.23 11.61 -3.84
N VAL A 5 0.26 12.83 -4.03
CA VAL A 5 0.82 13.64 -2.94
C VAL A 5 -0.12 14.79 -2.63
N THR A 6 -0.79 14.69 -1.49
CA THR A 6 -1.76 15.69 -1.05
C THR A 6 -1.58 16.00 0.43
N PRO A 7 -1.80 17.25 0.88
CA PRO A 7 -1.68 17.62 2.29
C PRO A 7 -2.49 16.70 3.21
N PRO A 8 -2.10 16.58 4.49
CA PRO A 8 -2.90 15.88 5.49
C PRO A 8 -4.31 16.46 5.59
N GLY A 9 -5.29 15.61 5.90
CA GLY A 9 -6.68 16.05 6.08
C GLY A 9 -7.44 16.38 4.79
N THR A 10 -6.86 16.14 3.62
CA THR A 10 -7.57 16.34 2.33
C THR A 10 -8.55 15.23 1.99
N GLY A 11 -8.63 14.20 2.82
CA GLY A 11 -9.51 13.05 2.59
C GLY A 11 -9.00 12.08 1.51
N LYS A 12 -7.69 12.08 1.21
CA LYS A 12 -7.14 11.19 0.17
C LYS A 12 -7.50 9.73 0.41
N THR A 13 -7.40 9.26 1.65
CA THR A 13 -7.74 7.88 2.01
C THR A 13 -9.22 7.60 1.81
N THR A 14 -10.10 8.43 2.39
CA THR A 14 -11.56 8.22 2.38
C THR A 14 -12.22 8.53 1.05
N ASN A 15 -11.74 9.53 0.32
CA ASN A 15 -12.38 10.02 -0.90
C ASN A 15 -11.74 9.49 -2.20
N CYS A 16 -10.56 8.86 -2.11
CA CYS A 16 -9.86 8.35 -3.27
C CYS A 16 -9.46 6.87 -3.10
N LEU A 17 -8.66 6.54 -2.07
CA LEU A 17 -8.07 5.21 -1.99
C LEU A 17 -9.09 4.12 -1.64
N ILE A 18 -9.96 4.36 -0.65
CA ILE A 18 -11.00 3.41 -0.26
C ILE A 18 -11.99 3.18 -1.40
N PRO A 19 -12.55 4.22 -2.06
CA PRO A 19 -13.41 4.01 -3.21
C PRO A 19 -12.74 3.24 -4.35
N THR A 20 -11.45 3.51 -4.64
CA THR A 20 -10.69 2.76 -5.65
C THR A 20 -10.54 1.27 -5.27
N PHE A 21 -10.30 1.00 -4.00
CA PHE A 21 -10.19 -0.35 -3.47
C PHE A 21 -11.51 -1.11 -3.56
N ASP A 22 -12.61 -0.48 -3.14
CA ASP A 22 -13.95 -1.07 -3.16
C ASP A 22 -14.43 -1.31 -4.59
N GLU A 23 -14.22 -0.35 -5.48
CA GLU A 23 -14.58 -0.49 -6.91
C GLU A 23 -13.82 -1.64 -7.56
N ALA A 24 -12.53 -1.77 -7.29
CA ALA A 24 -11.72 -2.87 -7.79
C ALA A 24 -12.26 -4.23 -7.32
N GLY A 25 -12.57 -4.35 -6.02
CA GLY A 25 -13.16 -5.57 -5.46
C GLY A 25 -14.53 -5.91 -6.05
N ASN A 26 -15.39 -4.90 -6.23
CA ASN A 26 -16.71 -5.07 -6.82
C ASN A 26 -16.64 -5.51 -8.30
N ASN A 27 -15.57 -5.15 -9.00
CA ASN A 27 -15.29 -5.58 -10.38
C ASN A 27 -14.58 -6.94 -10.47
N GLY A 28 -14.48 -7.68 -9.36
CA GLY A 28 -13.87 -9.02 -9.33
C GLY A 28 -12.33 -9.01 -9.43
N MET A 29 -11.72 -7.85 -9.25
CA MET A 29 -10.27 -7.76 -9.15
C MET A 29 -9.79 -8.17 -7.76
N HIS A 30 -8.49 -8.39 -7.62
CA HIS A 30 -7.84 -8.71 -6.35
C HIS A 30 -7.00 -7.51 -5.85
N PRO A 31 -7.64 -6.48 -5.27
CA PRO A 31 -6.90 -5.34 -4.74
C PRO A 31 -6.25 -5.68 -3.40
N ILE A 32 -5.06 -5.14 -3.17
CA ILE A 32 -4.40 -5.11 -1.86
C ILE A 32 -4.29 -3.65 -1.42
N PHE A 33 -4.78 -3.36 -0.23
CA PHE A 33 -4.59 -2.08 0.45
C PHE A 33 -3.53 -2.25 1.55
N LEU A 34 -2.36 -1.70 1.32
CA LEU A 34 -1.24 -1.75 2.23
C LEU A 34 -1.17 -0.47 3.06
N ASN A 35 -1.15 -0.62 4.38
CA ASN A 35 -1.05 0.48 5.32
C ASN A 35 -0.06 0.10 6.44
N PRO A 36 0.72 1.04 6.98
CA PRO A 36 1.68 0.77 8.04
C PRO A 36 1.03 0.32 9.36
N SER A 37 -0.21 0.72 9.61
CA SER A 37 -0.91 0.49 10.87
C SER A 37 -2.02 -0.56 10.77
N ARG A 38 -1.90 -1.65 11.56
CA ARG A 38 -2.99 -2.63 11.71
C ARG A 38 -4.26 -2.01 12.31
N ALA A 39 -4.09 -1.09 13.26
CA ALA A 39 -5.23 -0.43 13.91
C ALA A 39 -6.02 0.40 12.91
N PHE A 40 -5.32 1.09 12.00
CA PHE A 40 -5.96 1.85 10.93
C PHE A 40 -6.73 0.92 9.97
N THR A 41 -6.09 -0.17 9.51
CA THR A 41 -6.75 -1.15 8.65
C THR A 41 -8.03 -1.70 9.29
N ASN A 42 -8.00 -1.99 10.59
CA ASN A 42 -9.18 -2.44 11.33
C ASN A 42 -10.28 -1.37 11.44
N SER A 43 -9.90 -0.10 11.51
CA SER A 43 -10.86 1.01 11.63
C SER A 43 -11.57 1.33 10.32
N LEU A 44 -10.99 0.97 9.18
CA LEU A 44 -11.61 1.22 7.87
C LEU A 44 -12.88 0.39 7.65
N TYR A 45 -12.95 -0.81 8.24
CA TYR A 45 -14.05 -1.76 8.03
C TYR A 45 -14.41 -2.47 9.35
N PRO A 46 -14.91 -1.76 10.37
CA PRO A 46 -15.12 -2.32 11.71
C PRO A 46 -16.12 -3.48 11.77
N ASP A 47 -17.05 -3.53 10.82
CA ASP A 47 -18.18 -4.47 10.84
C ASP A 47 -18.09 -5.58 9.77
N GLN A 48 -16.96 -5.70 9.06
CA GLN A 48 -16.84 -6.64 7.94
C GLN A 48 -15.77 -7.70 8.19
N ASP A 49 -16.07 -8.70 8.98
CA ASP A 49 -15.20 -9.86 9.25
C ASP A 49 -14.69 -10.57 8.01
N GLU A 50 -15.38 -10.47 6.89
CA GLU A 50 -15.06 -11.17 5.64
C GLU A 50 -13.96 -10.50 4.80
N ARG A 51 -13.71 -9.21 5.01
CA ARG A 51 -12.72 -8.41 4.26
C ARG A 51 -11.47 -8.08 5.07
N HIS A 52 -11.49 -8.37 6.37
CA HIS A 52 -10.40 -8.05 7.28
C HIS A 52 -9.44 -9.20 7.47
N TYR A 53 -8.18 -8.83 7.40
CA TYR A 53 -7.07 -9.70 7.34
C TYR A 53 -6.48 -10.00 8.71
N HIS A 54 -7.19 -10.62 9.64
CA HIS A 54 -6.57 -10.91 10.93
C HIS A 54 -6.62 -12.35 11.41
N THR A 55 -7.51 -13.17 10.92
CA THR A 55 -7.67 -14.48 11.56
C THR A 55 -7.76 -15.68 10.65
N ASP A 56 -8.27 -15.58 9.43
CA ASP A 56 -8.39 -16.78 8.58
C ASP A 56 -8.49 -16.47 7.08
N ILE A 57 -7.32 -16.42 6.44
CA ILE A 57 -7.18 -16.28 4.99
C ILE A 57 -7.71 -17.48 4.21
N THR A 58 -7.98 -18.55 4.87
CA THR A 58 -8.38 -19.81 4.25
C THR A 58 -9.81 -19.83 3.73
N LYS A 59 -10.63 -18.82 4.02
CA LYS A 59 -12.06 -18.88 3.73
C LYS A 59 -12.57 -17.98 2.62
N ASN A 60 -11.84 -16.95 2.17
CA ASN A 60 -12.37 -16.03 1.16
C ASN A 60 -11.51 -15.97 -0.10
N GLU A 61 -11.94 -16.69 -1.11
CA GLU A 61 -11.37 -16.67 -2.46
C GLU A 61 -11.71 -15.39 -3.26
N THR A 62 -12.49 -14.49 -2.71
CA THR A 62 -13.05 -13.33 -3.42
C THR A 62 -12.29 -12.01 -3.25
N GLY A 63 -11.08 -12.05 -2.75
CA GLY A 63 -10.05 -11.15 -3.27
C GLY A 63 -9.99 -9.70 -2.82
N VAL A 64 -10.56 -9.28 -1.69
CA VAL A 64 -10.41 -7.90 -1.19
C VAL A 64 -9.65 -7.91 0.14
N TYR A 65 -8.47 -7.31 0.19
CA TYR A 65 -7.60 -7.41 1.37
C TYR A 65 -7.00 -6.07 1.79
N GLY A 66 -7.40 -5.58 2.97
CA GLY A 66 -6.64 -4.56 3.70
C GLY A 66 -5.57 -5.25 4.55
N VAL A 67 -4.30 -4.93 4.38
CA VAL A 67 -3.21 -5.69 4.98
C VAL A 67 -2.13 -4.81 5.58
N SER A 68 -1.60 -5.25 6.69
CA SER A 68 -0.36 -4.70 7.24
C SER A 68 0.87 -5.24 6.46
N LEU A 69 2.03 -4.64 6.71
CA LEU A 69 3.30 -5.06 6.10
C LEU A 69 3.61 -6.56 6.21
N SER A 70 2.96 -7.28 7.14
CA SER A 70 3.12 -8.72 7.29
C SER A 70 2.80 -9.52 6.02
N ILE A 71 2.03 -8.96 5.08
CA ILE A 71 1.79 -9.59 3.78
C ILE A 71 3.08 -9.82 3.00
N LEU A 72 4.06 -8.92 3.15
CA LEU A 72 5.31 -9.00 2.41
C LEU A 72 6.23 -10.13 2.91
N TYR A 73 6.02 -10.60 4.17
CA TYR A 73 6.94 -11.51 4.81
C TYR A 73 6.40 -12.91 4.98
N SER A 74 5.11 -13.03 5.24
CA SER A 74 4.54 -14.30 5.61
C SER A 74 4.31 -15.19 4.39
N LYS A 75 4.84 -16.42 4.44
CA LYS A 75 4.57 -17.47 3.44
C LYS A 75 3.08 -17.77 3.33
N LYS A 76 2.34 -17.59 4.42
CA LYS A 76 0.88 -17.73 4.48
C LYS A 76 0.18 -16.87 3.43
N TYR A 77 0.72 -15.68 3.13
CA TYR A 77 0.11 -14.71 2.22
C TYR A 77 0.64 -14.76 0.78
N LYS A 78 1.44 -15.77 0.46
CA LYS A 78 1.99 -15.90 -0.89
C LYS A 78 0.90 -15.92 -1.97
N HIS A 79 -0.15 -16.70 -1.74
CA HIS A 79 -1.26 -16.82 -2.70
C HIS A 79 -2.04 -15.52 -2.92
N VAL A 80 -2.05 -14.64 -1.91
CA VAL A 80 -2.67 -13.30 -2.02
C VAL A 80 -1.79 -12.38 -2.84
N ARG A 81 -0.48 -12.35 -2.54
CA ARG A 81 0.47 -11.56 -3.33
C ARG A 81 0.45 -11.95 -4.80
N ASP A 82 0.45 -13.25 -5.08
CA ASP A 82 0.49 -13.79 -6.45
C ASP A 82 -0.79 -13.46 -7.25
N LYS A 83 -1.89 -13.10 -6.60
CA LYS A 83 -3.14 -12.71 -7.25
C LYS A 83 -3.35 -11.19 -7.32
N CYS A 84 -2.47 -10.39 -6.73
CA CYS A 84 -2.63 -8.94 -6.65
C CYS A 84 -2.68 -8.30 -8.04
N GLN A 85 -3.80 -7.67 -8.37
CA GLN A 85 -3.96 -6.93 -9.61
C GLN A 85 -3.88 -5.42 -9.40
N ILE A 86 -4.32 -4.95 -8.23
CA ILE A 86 -4.25 -3.55 -7.84
C ILE A 86 -3.60 -3.46 -6.46
N LEU A 87 -2.50 -2.73 -6.39
CA LEU A 87 -1.81 -2.45 -5.14
C LEU A 87 -2.02 -0.98 -4.76
N ILE A 88 -2.63 -0.75 -3.61
CA ILE A 88 -2.79 0.58 -3.03
C ILE A 88 -1.93 0.67 -1.79
N ILE A 89 -1.08 1.67 -1.70
CA ILE A 89 -0.21 1.92 -0.55
C ILE A 89 -0.53 3.31 0.00
N ASP A 90 -1.08 3.35 1.20
CA ASP A 90 -1.31 4.61 1.92
C ASP A 90 -0.21 4.86 2.95
N GLU A 91 0.13 6.13 3.18
CA GLU A 91 1.25 6.55 4.04
C GLU A 91 2.56 5.85 3.63
N PHE A 92 2.95 6.04 2.38
CA PHE A 92 4.09 5.32 1.79
C PHE A 92 5.40 5.60 2.52
N GLU A 93 5.62 6.82 2.98
CA GLU A 93 6.83 7.18 3.74
C GLU A 93 6.97 6.32 5.00
N ASP A 94 5.87 6.10 5.71
CA ASP A 94 5.86 5.22 6.88
C ASP A 94 6.09 3.76 6.51
N VAL A 95 5.47 3.29 5.43
CA VAL A 95 5.71 1.94 4.89
C VAL A 95 7.19 1.76 4.53
N PHE A 96 7.76 2.72 3.81
CA PHE A 96 9.16 2.72 3.41
C PHE A 96 10.09 2.71 4.61
N ASN A 97 9.85 3.58 5.59
CA ASN A 97 10.65 3.65 6.81
C ASN A 97 10.55 2.36 7.63
N LEU A 98 9.35 1.78 7.75
CA LEU A 98 9.17 0.51 8.46
C LEU A 98 9.92 -0.65 7.78
N MET A 99 9.88 -0.73 6.46
CA MET A 99 10.63 -1.75 5.72
C MET A 99 12.14 -1.64 5.98
N HIS A 100 12.66 -0.43 6.11
CA HIS A 100 14.09 -0.19 6.32
C HIS A 100 14.50 -0.24 7.80
N SER A 101 13.62 0.17 8.73
CA SER A 101 13.91 0.15 10.18
C SER A 101 13.91 -1.27 10.76
N GLU A 102 13.14 -2.17 10.18
CA GLU A 102 13.16 -3.58 10.57
C GLU A 102 14.51 -4.27 10.25
N LEU A 103 15.34 -3.67 9.38
CA LEU A 103 16.73 -4.09 9.16
C LEU A 103 17.58 -3.95 10.43
N GLY A 104 17.35 -2.90 11.21
CA GLY A 104 18.10 -2.65 12.45
C GLY A 104 17.65 -3.52 13.63
N MET A 105 16.50 -4.20 13.54
CA MET A 105 15.81 -4.76 14.69
C MET A 105 15.69 -6.28 14.71
N ARG A 106 16.59 -7.09 14.18
CA ARG A 106 16.58 -8.57 14.35
C ARG A 106 16.17 -9.42 13.15
N VAL A 107 16.15 -8.88 11.96
CA VAL A 107 15.92 -9.68 10.75
C VAL A 107 17.24 -10.04 10.12
N SER A 108 17.41 -11.27 9.69
CA SER A 108 18.59 -11.67 8.93
C SER A 108 18.65 -10.94 7.59
N VAL A 109 19.84 -10.80 7.02
CA VAL A 109 20.02 -10.22 5.68
C VAL A 109 19.18 -10.97 4.64
N ASP A 110 19.12 -12.28 4.73
CA ASP A 110 18.36 -13.12 3.81
C ASP A 110 16.85 -12.84 3.88
N GLU A 111 16.31 -12.69 5.08
CA GLU A 111 14.91 -12.32 5.27
C GLU A 111 14.60 -10.92 4.72
N TYR A 112 15.52 -9.98 4.88
CA TYR A 112 15.35 -8.65 4.30
C TYR A 112 15.32 -8.70 2.77
N ILE A 113 16.25 -9.43 2.17
CA ILE A 113 16.28 -9.63 0.72
C ILE A 113 14.96 -10.26 0.25
N GLU A 114 14.49 -11.32 0.92
CA GLU A 114 13.21 -11.97 0.57
C GLU A 114 12.03 -10.99 0.64
N ARG A 115 11.99 -10.11 1.66
CA ARG A 115 10.95 -9.08 1.80
C ARG A 115 10.97 -8.07 0.66
N MET A 116 12.17 -7.58 0.34
CA MET A 116 12.35 -6.62 -0.76
C MET A 116 11.99 -7.23 -2.10
N ASP A 117 12.34 -8.49 -2.32
CA ASP A 117 12.00 -9.21 -3.55
C ASP A 117 10.50 -9.44 -3.66
N ASN A 118 9.82 -9.78 -2.57
CA ASN A 118 8.36 -9.89 -2.52
C ASN A 118 7.70 -8.54 -2.82
N PHE A 119 8.24 -7.44 -2.29
CA PHE A 119 7.72 -6.09 -2.55
C PHE A 119 7.90 -5.69 -4.01
N LYS A 120 9.08 -5.91 -4.57
CA LYS A 120 9.35 -5.69 -6.00
C LYS A 120 8.42 -6.53 -6.88
N LYS A 121 8.25 -7.80 -6.52
CA LYS A 121 7.40 -8.72 -7.28
C LYS A 121 5.94 -8.28 -7.28
N ILE A 122 5.36 -7.91 -6.14
CA ILE A 122 3.96 -7.48 -6.08
C ILE A 122 3.72 -6.18 -6.87
N ILE A 123 4.71 -5.27 -6.87
CA ILE A 123 4.64 -4.05 -7.70
C ILE A 123 4.77 -4.40 -9.19
N ALA A 124 5.63 -5.33 -9.55
CA ALA A 124 5.81 -5.74 -10.94
C ALA A 124 4.57 -6.46 -11.49
N ASP A 125 3.98 -7.35 -10.72
CA ASP A 125 2.85 -8.20 -11.13
C ASP A 125 1.51 -7.42 -11.13
N ALA A 126 1.32 -6.46 -10.24
CA ALA A 126 0.10 -5.65 -10.20
C ALA A 126 -0.09 -4.87 -11.51
N SER A 127 -1.28 -4.88 -12.07
CA SER A 127 -1.61 -4.07 -13.27
C SER A 127 -1.60 -2.58 -12.96
N THR A 128 -2.03 -2.22 -11.76
CA THR A 128 -2.07 -0.83 -11.27
C THR A 128 -1.49 -0.75 -9.87
N VAL A 129 -0.67 0.27 -9.65
CA VAL A 129 -0.13 0.61 -8.33
C VAL A 129 -0.48 2.06 -8.02
N VAL A 130 -1.12 2.28 -6.88
CA VAL A 130 -1.45 3.61 -6.35
C VAL A 130 -0.68 3.82 -5.06
N ILE A 131 0.14 4.84 -5.02
CA ILE A 131 0.94 5.23 -3.85
C ILE A 131 0.44 6.58 -3.37
N ALA A 132 0.08 6.68 -2.12
CA ALA A 132 -0.41 7.93 -1.55
C ALA A 132 0.38 8.32 -0.31
N ASP A 133 0.68 9.61 -0.20
CA ASP A 133 1.32 10.21 0.96
C ASP A 133 0.97 11.69 1.09
N ALA A 134 1.14 12.23 2.29
CA ALA A 134 1.07 13.66 2.54
C ALA A 134 2.39 14.36 2.23
N PHE A 135 3.48 13.66 2.43
CA PHE A 135 4.85 14.12 2.20
C PHE A 135 5.71 12.95 1.72
N LEU A 136 6.23 13.06 0.51
CA LEU A 136 7.11 12.06 -0.08
C LEU A 136 8.54 12.62 -0.12
N SER A 137 9.47 11.98 0.58
CA SER A 137 10.88 12.34 0.55
C SER A 137 11.50 12.04 -0.83
N GLN A 138 12.63 12.68 -1.14
CA GLN A 138 13.35 12.42 -2.38
C GLN A 138 13.80 10.95 -2.45
N ASN A 139 14.26 10.39 -1.32
CA ASN A 139 14.71 8.98 -1.27
C ASN A 139 13.56 8.02 -1.60
N SER A 140 12.38 8.26 -1.02
CA SER A 140 11.17 7.46 -1.30
C SER A 140 10.74 7.60 -2.75
N PHE A 141 10.81 8.81 -3.31
CA PHE A 141 10.49 9.05 -4.70
C PHE A 141 11.46 8.32 -5.64
N ASP A 142 12.78 8.44 -5.40
CA ASP A 142 13.81 7.77 -6.21
C ASP A 142 13.67 6.24 -6.13
N PHE A 143 13.31 5.72 -4.96
CA PHE A 143 13.02 4.30 -4.78
C PHE A 143 11.81 3.85 -5.63
N ILE A 144 10.73 4.63 -5.64
CA ILE A 144 9.54 4.34 -6.47
C ILE A 144 9.89 4.37 -7.97
N VAL A 145 10.70 5.34 -8.38
CA VAL A 145 11.17 5.43 -9.78
C VAL A 145 11.98 4.20 -10.14
N GLY A 146 12.91 3.77 -9.28
CA GLY A 146 13.68 2.54 -9.50
C GLY A 146 12.79 1.29 -9.57
N LEU A 147 11.73 1.21 -8.77
CA LEU A 147 10.74 0.12 -8.86
C LEU A 147 9.96 0.17 -10.17
N ALA A 148 9.61 1.36 -10.65
CA ALA A 148 8.92 1.54 -11.92
C ALA A 148 9.78 1.12 -13.10
N GLU A 149 11.06 1.49 -13.10
CA GLU A 149 12.04 1.06 -14.10
C GLU A 149 12.20 -0.46 -14.10
N PHE A 150 12.40 -1.06 -12.92
CA PHE A 150 12.50 -2.51 -12.76
C PHE A 150 11.29 -3.26 -13.33
N SER A 151 10.09 -2.71 -13.13
CA SER A 151 8.82 -3.32 -13.54
C SER A 151 8.32 -2.87 -14.91
N ASN A 152 9.10 -2.05 -15.62
CA ASN A 152 8.72 -1.43 -16.91
C ASN A 152 7.36 -0.70 -16.84
N LYS A 153 7.13 0.04 -15.76
CA LYS A 153 5.90 0.81 -15.52
C LYS A 153 6.14 2.31 -15.67
N LYS A 154 5.14 3.02 -16.17
CA LYS A 154 5.14 4.49 -16.19
C LYS A 154 4.76 5.03 -14.81
N VAL A 155 5.34 6.18 -14.45
CA VAL A 155 5.02 6.92 -13.23
C VAL A 155 4.20 8.15 -13.57
N PHE A 156 3.07 8.32 -12.90
CA PHE A 156 2.20 9.48 -12.98
C PHE A 156 2.13 10.13 -11.60
N VAL A 157 2.44 11.42 -11.51
CA VAL A 157 2.46 12.14 -10.23
C VAL A 157 1.34 13.15 -10.18
N TYR A 158 0.48 13.04 -9.18
CA TYR A 158 -0.62 13.94 -8.89
C TYR A 158 -0.30 14.70 -7.62
N ARG A 159 -0.15 16.01 -7.71
CA ARG A 159 0.09 16.89 -6.57
C ARG A 159 -1.04 17.88 -6.42
N SER A 160 -1.60 17.93 -5.22
CA SER A 160 -2.55 18.99 -4.85
C SER A 160 -1.82 20.04 -4.04
N SER A 161 -1.96 21.31 -4.44
CA SER A 161 -1.57 22.43 -3.58
C SER A 161 -2.66 22.68 -2.55
N LYS A 162 -2.29 23.11 -1.32
CA LYS A 162 -3.28 23.59 -0.34
C LYS A 162 -4.17 24.64 -1.02
N PRO A 163 -5.49 24.59 -0.82
CA PRO A 163 -6.34 25.71 -1.18
C PRO A 163 -5.81 26.99 -0.51
N LYS A 164 -5.70 28.08 -1.26
CA LYS A 164 -5.15 29.37 -0.76
C LYS A 164 -5.83 29.93 0.49
N ASN A 165 -6.93 29.33 0.94
CA ASN A 165 -7.80 29.83 2.03
C ASN A 165 -7.92 28.86 3.22
N MET A 166 -7.07 27.85 3.36
CA MET A 166 -7.04 27.10 4.61
C MET A 166 -6.30 27.90 5.67
N PRO A 167 -6.92 28.20 6.85
CA PRO A 167 -6.21 28.81 7.95
C PRO A 167 -5.07 27.88 8.37
N GLU A 168 -3.91 28.46 8.66
CA GLU A 168 -2.81 27.72 9.30
C GLU A 168 -3.31 27.31 10.68
N ILE A 169 -3.52 26.02 10.87
CA ILE A 169 -3.79 25.45 12.20
C ILE A 169 -2.40 25.31 12.84
N PHE A 170 -2.10 26.20 13.78
CA PHE A 170 -0.93 26.12 14.65
C PHE A 170 -1.14 25.06 15.74
#